data_65d7c45d875a66038a32fee5598713ef
#
_entry.id   65d7c45d875a66038a32fee5598713ef
#
_cell.length_a   1.000
_cell.length_b   1.000
_cell.length_c   1.000
_cell.angle_alpha   90.00
_cell.angle_beta   90.00
_cell.angle_gamma   90.00
#
_symmetry.space_group_name_H-M   'P 1'
#
loop_
_entity.id
_entity.type
_entity.pdbx_description
1 polymer ?
#
loop_
_entity_poly.entity_id
_entity_poly.type
_entity_poly.pdbx_seq_one_letter_code
_entity_poly.pdbx_strand_id
1 'polypeptide(L)'
;MRHGQSTWNAEGRIQGSSDASTLTEKGRGQAKLTREVVALDTFDACLRSPLKRASETAEIVWGNRRRNEEDGAGEPFVDVFDLREIDLYAFEGLLKEEGVEKFGEEYMNWKKRPGDFEIDGHYPVRELWDRATNVWQNVLMRQGHKRLLVVAHNAVNQALLGSALGFGPHYFRRLLQSNCAVSKVIIDGNFEPNTGRGVSLEIFNQTPEIPLGEKKTKTIVLIPEATSIEEEVKITAGVMKVLKDTTVGALLHGPDGAAVRMAEKLFNRCSREVEGGCPFELQVVNSVEDVLAQEGASDRGEGSTFVIHEKSLCQEFIARAMGMDNGEVFNLTPGGITIINMKGGPANDPVVICVNHVLHIANDPDCEFH
;
A
#
# COMPACT_ATOMS: atom_id res chain seq x y z
N MET A 1 8.69 -1.26 5.21
CA MET A 1 8.29 0.14 4.93
C MET A 1 9.25 0.80 3.95
N ARG A 2 8.82 1.84 3.23
CA ARG A 2 9.66 2.63 2.33
C ARG A 2 10.28 3.81 3.08
N HIS A 3 11.49 4.25 2.69
CA HIS A 3 12.13 5.46 3.21
C HIS A 3 11.27 6.72 3.01
N GLY A 4 11.52 7.78 3.81
CA GLY A 4 10.91 9.09 3.68
C GLY A 4 11.28 9.80 2.38
N GLN A 5 10.62 10.92 2.07
CA GLN A 5 10.95 11.70 0.87
C GLN A 5 12.44 12.06 0.86
N SER A 6 13.11 11.77 -0.26
CA SER A 6 14.49 12.15 -0.50
C SER A 6 14.60 13.34 -1.43
N THR A 7 15.80 13.92 -1.53
CA THR A 7 16.09 15.06 -2.43
C THR A 7 15.68 14.71 -3.87
N TRP A 8 16.07 13.54 -4.37
CA TRP A 8 15.72 13.11 -5.72
C TRP A 8 14.22 12.78 -5.89
N ASN A 9 13.51 12.36 -4.82
CA ASN A 9 12.04 12.28 -4.90
C ASN A 9 11.42 13.67 -5.08
N ALA A 10 11.92 14.68 -4.36
CA ALA A 10 11.42 16.06 -4.45
C ALA A 10 11.69 16.67 -5.82
N GLU A 11 12.82 16.35 -6.43
CA GLU A 11 13.24 16.81 -7.76
C GLU A 11 12.60 16.00 -8.91
N GLY A 12 11.97 14.87 -8.65
CA GLY A 12 11.43 13.99 -9.69
C GLY A 12 12.47 13.15 -10.43
N ARG A 13 13.68 12.99 -9.85
CA ARG A 13 14.76 12.19 -10.44
C ARG A 13 14.58 10.70 -10.19
N ILE A 14 15.07 9.91 -11.12
CA ILE A 14 15.19 8.45 -11.02
C ILE A 14 16.33 8.13 -10.07
N GLN A 15 16.06 7.44 -8.96
CA GLN A 15 17.06 7.21 -7.93
C GLN A 15 17.89 5.95 -8.17
N GLY A 16 17.21 4.83 -8.44
CA GLY A 16 17.86 3.54 -8.48
C GLY A 16 18.63 3.23 -7.20
N SER A 17 19.72 2.48 -7.33
CA SER A 17 20.62 2.08 -6.24
C SER A 17 21.61 3.16 -5.82
N SER A 18 21.62 4.32 -6.48
CA SER A 18 22.49 5.45 -6.13
C SER A 18 22.27 5.93 -4.70
N ASP A 19 23.36 6.26 -3.99
CA ASP A 19 23.38 6.83 -2.63
C ASP A 19 23.57 8.35 -2.60
N ALA A 20 23.48 9.02 -3.76
CA ALA A 20 23.64 10.47 -3.87
C ALA A 20 22.47 11.25 -3.23
N SER A 21 21.31 10.62 -3.11
CA SER A 21 20.08 11.23 -2.59
C SER A 21 19.92 10.97 -1.07
N THR A 22 19.68 12.05 -0.31
CA THR A 22 19.47 12.04 1.15
C THR A 22 18.03 12.41 1.52
N LEU A 23 17.60 12.21 2.77
CA LEU A 23 16.28 12.65 3.22
C LEU A 23 16.14 14.18 3.16
N THR A 24 14.94 14.63 2.76
CA THR A 24 14.51 16.02 2.94
C THR A 24 13.96 16.24 4.36
N GLU A 25 13.77 17.49 4.79
CA GLU A 25 13.08 17.79 6.04
C GLU A 25 11.65 17.22 6.06
N LYS A 26 10.95 17.26 4.91
CA LYS A 26 9.66 16.60 4.75
C LYS A 26 9.77 15.09 4.98
N GLY A 27 10.82 14.44 4.43
CA GLY A 27 11.06 13.01 4.63
C GLY A 27 11.33 12.66 6.09
N ARG A 28 12.09 13.48 6.82
CA ARG A 28 12.29 13.32 8.27
C ARG A 28 10.98 13.50 9.05
N GLY A 29 10.16 14.48 8.67
CA GLY A 29 8.82 14.67 9.23
C GLY A 29 7.92 13.45 9.02
N GLN A 30 7.90 12.89 7.81
CA GLN A 30 7.17 11.65 7.48
C GLN A 30 7.64 10.48 8.36
N ALA A 31 8.96 10.32 8.54
CA ALA A 31 9.50 9.25 9.38
C ALA A 31 9.10 9.40 10.86
N LYS A 32 9.06 10.64 11.37
CA LYS A 32 8.56 10.92 12.74
C LYS A 32 7.08 10.57 12.89
N LEU A 33 6.24 10.93 11.94
CA LEU A 33 4.81 10.57 11.95
C LEU A 33 4.63 9.05 11.88
N THR A 34 5.40 8.36 11.03
CA THR A 34 5.33 6.89 10.95
C THR A 34 5.80 6.23 12.25
N ARG A 35 6.76 6.81 12.97
CA ARG A 35 7.13 6.32 14.30
C ARG A 35 5.94 6.29 15.25
N GLU A 36 5.06 7.30 15.20
CA GLU A 36 3.83 7.33 16.01
C GLU A 36 2.83 6.27 15.53
N VAL A 37 2.71 6.05 14.22
CA VAL A 37 1.84 5.01 13.63
C VAL A 37 2.23 3.61 14.14
N VAL A 38 3.52 3.32 14.23
CA VAL A 38 4.03 2.02 14.70
C VAL A 38 4.45 2.04 16.18
N ALA A 39 3.99 3.03 16.96
CA ALA A 39 4.42 3.20 18.35
C ALA A 39 4.08 2.02 19.25
N LEU A 40 2.93 1.39 19.00
CA LEU A 40 2.46 0.22 19.76
C LEU A 40 3.02 -1.11 19.25
N ASP A 41 3.65 -1.13 18.07
CA ASP A 41 4.30 -2.32 17.56
C ASP A 41 5.64 -2.56 18.29
N THR A 42 5.88 -3.79 18.66
CA THR A 42 7.18 -4.21 19.20
C THR A 42 8.00 -4.87 18.11
N PHE A 43 9.28 -4.53 18.01
CA PHE A 43 10.20 -5.12 17.04
C PHE A 43 11.41 -5.70 17.75
N ASP A 44 11.84 -6.88 17.30
CA ASP A 44 13.03 -7.56 17.82
C ASP A 44 14.31 -7.07 17.13
N ALA A 45 14.19 -6.68 15.85
CA ALA A 45 15.28 -6.12 15.06
C ALA A 45 14.79 -5.22 13.95
N CYS A 46 15.66 -4.35 13.45
CA CYS A 46 15.45 -3.55 12.24
C CYS A 46 16.44 -3.96 11.16
N LEU A 47 15.94 -4.58 10.10
CA LEU A 47 16.71 -4.86 8.89
C LEU A 47 16.54 -3.67 7.94
N ARG A 48 17.66 -3.12 7.47
CA ARG A 48 17.58 -1.91 6.64
C ARG A 48 18.50 -1.96 5.43
N SER A 49 18.10 -1.27 4.39
CA SER A 49 19.00 -0.96 3.29
C SER A 49 20.16 -0.09 3.78
N PRO A 50 21.41 -0.33 3.32
CA PRO A 50 22.56 0.50 3.69
C PRO A 50 22.53 1.91 3.06
N LEU A 51 21.63 2.19 2.10
CA LEU A 51 21.54 3.51 1.48
C LEU A 51 21.05 4.56 2.48
N LYS A 52 21.72 5.70 2.53
CA LYS A 52 21.55 6.77 3.54
C LYS A 52 20.09 7.13 3.83
N ARG A 53 19.28 7.32 2.80
CA ARG A 53 17.86 7.68 2.95
C ARG A 53 17.03 6.63 3.69
N ALA A 54 17.36 5.34 3.52
CA ALA A 54 16.67 4.26 4.21
C ALA A 54 17.23 4.05 5.61
N SER A 55 18.54 4.10 5.77
CA SER A 55 19.22 3.99 7.05
C SER A 55 18.77 5.10 8.02
N GLU A 56 18.80 6.38 7.59
CA GLU A 56 18.32 7.50 8.40
C GLU A 56 16.82 7.40 8.72
N THR A 57 16.00 6.92 7.77
CA THR A 57 14.57 6.67 8.04
C THR A 57 14.40 5.61 9.13
N ALA A 58 15.15 4.51 9.07
CA ALA A 58 15.11 3.44 10.05
C ALA A 58 15.44 3.94 11.46
N GLU A 59 16.48 4.76 11.59
CA GLU A 59 16.90 5.36 12.87
C GLU A 59 15.81 6.26 13.46
N ILE A 60 15.18 7.10 12.65
CA ILE A 60 14.10 7.99 13.10
C ILE A 60 12.88 7.17 13.54
N VAL A 61 12.48 6.16 12.77
CA VAL A 61 11.31 5.34 13.08
C VAL A 61 11.57 4.43 14.27
N TRP A 62 12.75 3.88 14.40
CA TRP A 62 13.14 3.10 15.57
C TRP A 62 13.09 3.98 16.83
N GLY A 63 13.66 5.18 16.78
CA GLY A 63 13.69 6.11 17.90
C GLY A 63 14.38 5.52 19.13
N ASN A 64 13.77 5.69 20.31
CA ASN A 64 14.30 5.24 21.59
C ASN A 64 13.78 3.85 22.00
N ARG A 65 13.29 3.01 21.06
CA ARG A 65 12.85 1.65 21.40
C ARG A 65 14.00 0.86 22.00
N ARG A 66 13.75 0.27 23.18
CA ARG A 66 14.67 -0.70 23.78
C ARG A 66 14.46 -2.05 23.11
N ARG A 67 15.52 -2.78 22.91
CA ARG A 67 15.45 -4.22 22.63
C ARG A 67 14.96 -4.95 23.88
N ASN A 68 14.30 -6.10 23.71
CA ASN A 68 14.06 -7.01 24.80
C ASN A 68 15.43 -7.44 25.36
N GLU A 69 15.60 -7.28 26.67
CA GLU A 69 16.89 -7.53 27.37
C GLU A 69 17.39 -8.98 27.20
N GLU A 70 16.52 -9.91 26.82
CA GLU A 70 16.82 -11.32 26.57
C GLU A 70 17.63 -11.58 25.29
N ASP A 71 17.61 -10.67 24.31
CA ASP A 71 18.30 -10.81 23.02
C ASP A 71 19.77 -10.32 22.98
N GLY A 72 20.33 -9.91 24.10
CA GLY A 72 21.72 -9.47 24.23
C GLY A 72 21.99 -8.03 23.80
N ALA A 73 23.15 -7.48 24.21
CA ALA A 73 23.56 -6.08 24.03
C ALA A 73 24.03 -5.71 22.60
N GLY A 74 23.42 -6.28 21.55
CA GLY A 74 23.79 -5.96 20.15
C GLY A 74 23.06 -4.76 19.58
N GLU A 75 23.59 -4.19 18.48
CA GLU A 75 22.95 -3.12 17.73
C GLU A 75 21.59 -3.60 17.17
N PRO A 76 20.50 -2.79 17.27
CA PRO A 76 19.19 -3.18 16.76
C PRO A 76 19.11 -3.22 15.22
N PHE A 77 20.08 -2.60 14.57
CA PHE A 77 20.11 -2.43 13.12
C PHE A 77 20.98 -3.48 12.46
N VAL A 78 20.44 -4.12 11.43
CA VAL A 78 21.16 -5.03 10.54
C VAL A 78 21.11 -4.45 9.13
N ASP A 79 22.25 -4.02 8.62
CA ASP A 79 22.37 -3.57 7.24
C ASP A 79 22.35 -4.78 6.31
N VAL A 80 21.36 -4.79 5.39
CA VAL A 80 21.17 -5.86 4.41
C VAL A 80 21.37 -5.29 3.03
N PHE A 81 22.46 -5.71 2.36
CA PHE A 81 22.85 -5.19 1.06
C PHE A 81 21.77 -5.45 -0.01
N ASP A 82 21.13 -6.60 0.05
CA ASP A 82 20.07 -6.98 -0.88
C ASP A 82 18.75 -6.20 -0.70
N LEU A 83 18.63 -5.38 0.35
CA LEU A 83 17.52 -4.43 0.52
C LEU A 83 17.74 -3.10 -0.21
N ARG A 84 18.83 -2.92 -0.97
CA ARG A 84 19.02 -1.73 -1.81
C ARG A 84 17.94 -1.62 -2.85
N GLU A 85 17.76 -0.40 -3.38
CA GLU A 85 16.82 -0.15 -4.47
C GLU A 85 17.25 -0.90 -5.75
N ILE A 86 16.36 -0.94 -6.72
CA ILE A 86 16.61 -1.49 -8.05
C ILE A 86 17.81 -0.79 -8.70
N ASP A 87 18.65 -1.53 -9.39
CA ASP A 87 19.75 -0.98 -10.20
C ASP A 87 19.19 -0.50 -11.54
N LEU A 88 19.28 0.80 -11.83
CA LEU A 88 18.74 1.41 -13.05
C LEU A 88 19.81 2.00 -13.96
N TYR A 89 21.09 1.70 -13.67
CA TYR A 89 22.22 1.93 -14.54
C TYR A 89 22.24 3.37 -15.11
N ALA A 90 22.23 3.51 -16.42
CA ALA A 90 22.28 4.81 -17.11
C ALA A 90 21.04 5.71 -16.86
N PHE A 91 19.99 5.20 -16.26
CA PHE A 91 18.81 6.01 -15.90
C PHE A 91 18.96 6.73 -14.57
N GLU A 92 19.90 6.32 -13.71
CA GLU A 92 20.05 6.91 -12.37
C GLU A 92 20.47 8.37 -12.43
N GLY A 93 19.82 9.21 -11.64
CA GLY A 93 20.05 10.64 -11.56
C GLY A 93 19.32 11.48 -12.62
N LEU A 94 18.78 10.88 -13.67
CA LEU A 94 18.05 11.61 -14.71
C LEU A 94 16.67 12.09 -14.18
N LEU A 95 16.24 13.23 -14.66
CA LEU A 95 14.83 13.63 -14.60
C LEU A 95 14.01 12.72 -15.55
N LYS A 96 12.73 12.61 -15.29
CA LYS A 96 11.83 11.79 -16.14
C LYS A 96 11.82 12.25 -17.59
N GLU A 97 11.85 13.57 -17.79
CA GLU A 97 11.90 14.22 -19.11
C GLU A 97 13.24 13.95 -19.81
N GLU A 98 14.36 14.05 -19.09
CA GLU A 98 15.71 13.71 -19.60
C GLU A 98 15.79 12.23 -20.01
N GLY A 99 15.11 11.33 -19.25
CA GLY A 99 15.00 9.92 -19.60
C GLY A 99 14.30 9.69 -20.94
N VAL A 100 13.19 10.39 -21.18
CA VAL A 100 12.48 10.35 -22.47
C VAL A 100 13.32 10.90 -23.61
N GLU A 101 13.97 12.05 -23.40
CA GLU A 101 14.78 12.71 -24.42
C GLU A 101 16.01 11.88 -24.81
N LYS A 102 16.71 11.31 -23.81
CA LYS A 102 17.98 10.60 -24.02
C LYS A 102 17.80 9.18 -24.51
N PHE A 103 16.78 8.46 -24.04
CA PHE A 103 16.59 7.03 -24.29
C PHE A 103 15.33 6.69 -25.09
N GLY A 104 14.44 7.65 -25.34
CA GLY A 104 13.31 7.50 -26.24
C GLY A 104 12.47 6.23 -25.99
N GLU A 105 12.53 5.28 -26.91
CA GLU A 105 11.73 4.06 -26.86
C GLU A 105 12.11 3.13 -25.71
N GLU A 106 13.39 3.03 -25.34
CA GLU A 106 13.84 2.24 -24.20
C GLU A 106 13.20 2.72 -22.90
N TYR A 107 13.20 4.05 -22.69
CA TYR A 107 12.53 4.64 -21.51
C TYR A 107 11.01 4.40 -21.53
N MET A 108 10.39 4.42 -22.70
CA MET A 108 8.97 4.08 -22.83
C MET A 108 8.69 2.61 -22.56
N ASN A 109 9.60 1.71 -22.93
CA ASN A 109 9.52 0.28 -22.58
C ASN A 109 9.63 0.09 -21.06
N TRP A 110 10.57 0.79 -20.41
CA TRP A 110 10.66 0.84 -18.95
C TRP A 110 9.33 1.27 -18.28
N LYS A 111 8.61 2.23 -18.87
CA LYS A 111 7.32 2.69 -18.33
C LYS A 111 6.18 1.72 -18.57
N LYS A 112 6.11 1.11 -19.76
CA LYS A 112 4.96 0.31 -20.20
C LYS A 112 5.08 -1.17 -19.90
N ARG A 113 6.29 -1.72 -19.94
CA ARG A 113 6.58 -3.15 -19.75
C ARG A 113 7.81 -3.36 -18.89
N PRO A 114 7.80 -2.90 -17.63
CA PRO A 114 8.98 -2.91 -16.78
C PRO A 114 9.53 -4.33 -16.53
N GLY A 115 8.68 -5.35 -16.49
CA GLY A 115 9.08 -6.75 -16.30
C GLY A 115 9.88 -7.34 -17.47
N ASP A 116 9.77 -6.76 -18.67
CA ASP A 116 10.50 -7.16 -19.87
C ASP A 116 11.57 -6.16 -20.28
N PHE A 117 11.71 -5.08 -19.52
CA PHE A 117 12.67 -4.03 -19.80
C PHE A 117 14.11 -4.52 -19.63
N GLU A 118 14.94 -4.25 -20.62
CA GLU A 118 16.37 -4.54 -20.65
C GLU A 118 17.16 -3.23 -20.79
N ILE A 119 18.26 -3.11 -20.07
CA ILE A 119 19.23 -2.02 -20.17
C ILE A 119 20.64 -2.55 -19.94
N ASP A 120 21.59 -2.23 -20.81
CA ASP A 120 23.00 -2.65 -20.73
C ASP A 120 23.18 -4.18 -20.54
N GLY A 121 22.29 -5.00 -21.12
CA GLY A 121 22.29 -6.46 -20.99
C GLY A 121 21.68 -6.99 -19.68
N HIS A 122 21.05 -6.14 -18.89
CA HIS A 122 20.41 -6.47 -17.62
C HIS A 122 18.89 -6.39 -17.72
N TYR A 123 18.20 -7.20 -16.91
CA TYR A 123 16.76 -7.15 -16.72
C TYR A 123 16.43 -6.67 -15.28
N PRO A 124 16.45 -5.37 -15.00
CA PRO A 124 16.48 -4.83 -13.64
C PRO A 124 15.35 -5.34 -12.74
N VAL A 125 14.13 -5.47 -13.28
CA VAL A 125 12.98 -5.94 -12.50
C VAL A 125 13.05 -7.43 -12.21
N ARG A 126 13.51 -8.26 -13.15
CA ARG A 126 13.67 -9.71 -12.93
C ARG A 126 14.76 -9.98 -11.90
N GLU A 127 15.92 -9.33 -12.07
CA GLU A 127 17.04 -9.41 -11.12
C GLU A 127 16.61 -8.95 -9.70
N LEU A 128 15.75 -7.92 -9.61
CA LEU A 128 15.19 -7.47 -8.35
C LEU A 128 14.28 -8.52 -7.71
N TRP A 129 13.47 -9.24 -8.49
CA TRP A 129 12.61 -10.32 -7.97
C TRP A 129 13.42 -11.50 -7.47
N ASP A 130 14.48 -11.89 -8.18
CA ASP A 130 15.41 -12.93 -7.74
C ASP A 130 16.10 -12.53 -6.43
N ARG A 131 16.53 -11.27 -6.34
CA ARG A 131 17.13 -10.70 -5.12
C ARG A 131 16.14 -10.68 -3.96
N ALA A 132 14.88 -10.30 -4.18
CA ALA A 132 13.83 -10.33 -3.17
C ALA A 132 13.54 -11.74 -2.68
N THR A 133 13.51 -12.72 -3.58
CA THR A 133 13.37 -14.15 -3.23
C THR A 133 14.53 -14.62 -2.35
N ASN A 134 15.76 -14.22 -2.69
CA ASN A 134 16.95 -14.52 -1.88
C ASN A 134 16.85 -13.88 -0.47
N VAL A 135 16.37 -12.63 -0.37
CA VAL A 135 16.16 -11.97 0.93
C VAL A 135 15.15 -12.75 1.78
N TRP A 136 14.04 -13.22 1.22
CA TRP A 136 13.10 -14.07 1.94
C TRP A 136 13.78 -15.34 2.47
N GLN A 137 14.41 -16.12 1.62
CA GLN A 137 14.98 -17.43 1.94
C GLN A 137 16.18 -17.36 2.88
N ASN A 138 17.07 -16.40 2.64
CA ASN A 138 18.39 -16.39 3.28
C ASN A 138 18.56 -15.31 4.36
N VAL A 139 17.64 -14.37 4.45
CA VAL A 139 17.71 -13.28 5.45
C VAL A 139 16.50 -13.30 6.38
N LEU A 140 15.29 -13.07 5.86
CA LEU A 140 14.10 -12.87 6.70
C LEU A 140 13.65 -14.16 7.40
N MET A 141 13.55 -15.28 6.69
CA MET A 141 13.12 -16.55 7.31
C MET A 141 14.13 -17.10 8.31
N ARG A 142 15.39 -16.75 8.20
CA ARG A 142 16.43 -17.16 9.19
C ARG A 142 16.35 -16.41 10.52
N GLN A 143 15.52 -15.35 10.61
CA GLN A 143 15.31 -14.65 11.87
C GLN A 143 14.41 -15.42 12.87
N GLY A 144 13.82 -16.52 12.44
CA GLY A 144 12.89 -17.29 13.28
C GLY A 144 11.57 -16.55 13.53
N HIS A 145 10.94 -16.81 14.69
CA HIS A 145 9.64 -16.19 15.06
C HIS A 145 9.82 -14.76 15.60
N LYS A 146 10.44 -13.89 14.83
CA LYS A 146 10.71 -12.49 15.22
C LYS A 146 9.77 -11.52 14.52
N ARG A 147 9.52 -10.41 15.20
CA ARG A 147 8.86 -9.23 14.62
C ARG A 147 9.94 -8.30 14.07
N LEU A 148 9.97 -8.17 12.75
CA LEU A 148 11.02 -7.43 12.06
C LEU A 148 10.49 -6.13 11.50
N LEU A 149 11.18 -5.01 11.76
CA LEU A 149 11.02 -3.80 10.99
C LEU A 149 11.97 -3.86 9.79
N VAL A 150 11.42 -3.87 8.59
CA VAL A 150 12.21 -3.83 7.34
C VAL A 150 12.07 -2.46 6.70
N VAL A 151 13.18 -1.71 6.55
CA VAL A 151 13.20 -0.36 5.97
C VAL A 151 14.02 -0.35 4.69
N ALA A 152 13.35 -0.12 3.58
CA ALA A 152 13.96 -0.21 2.26
C ALA A 152 13.38 0.82 1.28
N HIS A 153 13.15 0.45 0.02
CA HIS A 153 12.81 1.40 -1.04
C HIS A 153 11.55 0.95 -1.80
N ASN A 154 11.17 1.75 -2.81
CA ASN A 154 9.95 1.53 -3.56
C ASN A 154 9.96 0.20 -4.33
N ALA A 155 10.95 -0.01 -5.21
CA ALA A 155 10.95 -1.17 -6.09
C ALA A 155 11.25 -2.46 -5.32
N VAL A 156 12.24 -2.46 -4.42
CA VAL A 156 12.55 -3.65 -3.62
C VAL A 156 11.41 -4.05 -2.69
N ASN A 157 10.65 -3.10 -2.13
CA ASN A 157 9.46 -3.44 -1.34
C ASN A 157 8.35 -4.05 -2.20
N GLN A 158 8.17 -3.57 -3.45
CA GLN A 158 7.23 -4.19 -4.39
C GLN A 158 7.66 -5.63 -4.71
N ALA A 159 8.95 -5.87 -4.91
CA ALA A 159 9.45 -7.21 -5.19
C ALA A 159 9.33 -8.14 -3.97
N LEU A 160 9.63 -7.65 -2.75
CA LEU A 160 9.45 -8.42 -1.52
C LEU A 160 7.97 -8.80 -1.30
N LEU A 161 7.05 -7.85 -1.41
CA LEU A 161 5.63 -8.12 -1.26
C LEU A 161 5.09 -8.96 -2.42
N GLY A 162 5.50 -8.65 -3.65
CA GLY A 162 5.09 -9.38 -4.84
C GLY A 162 5.51 -10.85 -4.77
N SER A 163 6.77 -11.12 -4.45
CA SER A 163 7.26 -12.51 -4.32
C SER A 163 6.62 -13.24 -3.14
N ALA A 164 6.32 -12.55 -2.03
CA ALA A 164 5.58 -13.17 -0.92
C ALA A 164 4.17 -13.58 -1.33
N LEU A 165 3.47 -12.71 -2.07
CA LEU A 165 2.09 -12.94 -2.53
C LEU A 165 1.97 -13.83 -3.78
N GLY A 166 3.08 -14.35 -4.30
CA GLY A 166 3.09 -15.19 -5.49
C GLY A 166 3.06 -14.43 -6.82
N PHE A 167 3.28 -13.13 -6.80
CA PHE A 167 3.34 -12.32 -8.01
C PHE A 167 4.74 -12.32 -8.65
N GLY A 168 4.79 -12.43 -9.97
CA GLY A 168 6.02 -12.29 -10.74
C GLY A 168 6.39 -10.84 -11.09
N PRO A 169 7.53 -10.65 -11.80
CA PRO A 169 8.05 -9.33 -12.20
C PRO A 169 7.06 -8.45 -12.99
N HIS A 170 6.09 -9.03 -13.69
CA HIS A 170 5.06 -8.29 -14.44
C HIS A 170 4.10 -7.48 -13.55
N TYR A 171 4.06 -7.78 -12.23
CA TYR A 171 3.29 -7.01 -11.24
C TYR A 171 4.01 -5.74 -10.76
N PHE A 172 5.22 -5.51 -11.19
CA PHE A 172 5.93 -4.27 -10.86
C PHE A 172 5.10 -3.03 -11.22
N ARG A 173 5.02 -2.08 -10.31
CA ARG A 173 4.18 -0.85 -10.33
C ARG A 173 2.68 -1.07 -10.10
N ARG A 174 2.24 -2.28 -9.78
CA ARG A 174 0.85 -2.54 -9.39
C ARG A 174 0.63 -2.50 -7.87
N LEU A 175 1.71 -2.50 -7.09
CA LEU A 175 1.71 -2.37 -5.64
C LEU A 175 2.34 -1.02 -5.26
N LEU A 176 1.53 0.00 -5.03
CA LEU A 176 2.04 1.34 -4.71
C LEU A 176 2.83 1.33 -3.39
N GLN A 177 3.94 2.07 -3.35
CA GLN A 177 4.76 2.25 -2.14
C GLN A 177 4.96 3.76 -1.90
N SER A 178 4.16 4.34 -1.02
CA SER A 178 4.30 5.75 -0.62
C SER A 178 5.51 5.95 0.29
N ASN A 179 6.06 7.17 0.35
CA ASN A 179 7.15 7.46 1.28
C ASN A 179 6.69 7.25 2.72
N CYS A 180 7.50 6.58 3.52
CA CYS A 180 7.21 6.20 4.90
C CYS A 180 5.96 5.33 5.12
N ALA A 181 5.35 4.81 4.06
CA ALA A 181 4.24 3.88 4.20
C ALA A 181 4.67 2.55 4.79
N VAL A 182 3.79 1.99 5.60
CA VAL A 182 3.97 0.70 6.28
C VAL A 182 3.10 -0.35 5.60
N SER A 183 3.69 -1.52 5.35
CA SER A 183 2.95 -2.73 4.99
C SER A 183 3.29 -3.81 6.01
N LYS A 184 2.29 -4.57 6.46
CA LYS A 184 2.44 -5.62 7.46
C LYS A 184 1.99 -6.95 6.88
N VAL A 185 2.89 -7.91 6.90
CA VAL A 185 2.63 -9.29 6.48
C VAL A 185 2.89 -10.24 7.64
N ILE A 186 2.07 -11.27 7.74
CA ILE A 186 2.28 -12.39 8.64
C ILE A 186 2.75 -13.56 7.80
N ILE A 187 3.82 -14.21 8.24
CA ILE A 187 4.42 -15.37 7.61
C ILE A 187 4.26 -16.56 8.56
N ASP A 188 3.71 -17.65 8.09
CA ASP A 188 3.60 -18.90 8.85
C ASP A 188 4.63 -19.95 8.41
N GLY A 189 4.59 -21.12 9.06
CA GLY A 189 5.55 -22.21 8.83
C GLY A 189 5.45 -22.85 7.42
N ASN A 190 4.42 -22.55 6.64
CA ASN A 190 4.22 -23.06 5.27
C ASN A 190 4.64 -22.04 4.20
N PHE A 191 5.25 -20.94 4.62
CA PHE A 191 5.63 -19.87 3.70
C PHE A 191 6.65 -20.35 2.67
N GLU A 192 6.31 -20.12 1.41
CA GLU A 192 7.17 -20.39 0.26
C GLU A 192 7.13 -19.18 -0.68
N PRO A 193 8.26 -18.45 -0.86
CA PRO A 193 8.31 -17.32 -1.78
C PRO A 193 7.87 -17.70 -3.20
N ASN A 194 7.26 -16.75 -3.90
CA ASN A 194 6.73 -16.87 -5.26
C ASN A 194 5.50 -17.80 -5.41
N THR A 195 4.91 -18.26 -4.30
CA THR A 195 3.74 -19.13 -4.35
C THR A 195 2.48 -18.55 -3.71
N GLY A 196 2.63 -17.49 -2.88
CA GLY A 196 1.53 -16.94 -2.07
C GLY A 196 1.09 -17.83 -0.91
N ARG A 197 1.82 -18.93 -0.63
CA ARG A 197 1.52 -19.82 0.51
C ARG A 197 2.11 -19.29 1.80
N GLY A 198 1.40 -19.49 2.90
CA GLY A 198 1.89 -19.17 4.23
C GLY A 198 2.11 -17.68 4.47
N VAL A 199 1.44 -16.81 3.71
CA VAL A 199 1.48 -15.36 3.86
C VAL A 199 0.08 -14.80 4.05
N SER A 200 -0.05 -13.83 4.94
CA SER A 200 -1.25 -13.00 5.11
C SER A 200 -0.86 -11.53 5.12
N LEU A 201 -1.52 -10.74 4.28
CA LEU A 201 -1.32 -9.30 4.20
C LEU A 201 -2.36 -8.60 5.10
N GLU A 202 -1.92 -8.08 6.22
CA GLU A 202 -2.78 -7.37 7.17
C GLU A 202 -2.96 -5.90 6.79
N ILE A 203 -1.87 -5.25 6.40
CA ILE A 203 -1.84 -3.82 6.04
C ILE A 203 -0.94 -3.65 4.82
N PHE A 204 -1.38 -2.86 3.87
CA PHE A 204 -0.56 -2.49 2.72
C PHE A 204 -0.55 -0.98 2.52
N ASN A 205 0.65 -0.42 2.39
CA ASN A 205 0.91 0.98 2.05
C ASN A 205 0.15 1.98 2.95
N GLN A 206 0.04 1.69 4.26
CA GLN A 206 -0.58 2.59 5.22
C GLN A 206 0.32 3.81 5.48
N THR A 207 -0.24 4.98 5.30
CA THR A 207 0.35 6.30 5.60
C THR A 207 -0.46 6.98 6.71
N PRO A 208 0.06 8.01 7.40
CA PRO A 208 -0.71 8.76 8.39
C PRO A 208 -2.03 9.34 7.84
N GLU A 209 -2.03 9.70 6.56
CA GLU A 209 -3.23 10.15 5.82
C GLU A 209 -3.60 9.08 4.80
N ILE A 210 -4.90 8.94 4.50
CA ILE A 210 -5.36 8.00 3.49
C ILE A 210 -4.88 8.48 2.11
N PRO A 211 -4.18 7.66 1.34
CA PRO A 211 -3.67 8.02 0.03
C PRO A 211 -4.78 8.00 -1.03
N LEU A 212 -5.81 8.83 -0.86
CA LEU A 212 -6.80 9.06 -1.91
C LEU A 212 -6.07 9.69 -3.08
N GLY A 213 -6.07 9.02 -4.23
CA GLY A 213 -5.38 9.44 -5.44
C GLY A 213 -5.77 10.84 -5.91
N GLU A 214 -5.07 11.35 -6.90
CA GLU A 214 -5.42 12.64 -7.52
C GLU A 214 -6.90 12.63 -7.96
N LYS A 215 -7.62 13.76 -7.79
CA LYS A 215 -9.06 13.94 -8.05
C LYS A 215 -9.57 13.45 -9.41
N LYS A 216 -8.69 13.12 -10.34
CA LYS A 216 -9.00 12.73 -11.74
C LYS A 216 -8.92 11.21 -12.00
N THR A 217 -8.58 10.39 -11.02
CA THR A 217 -8.48 8.94 -11.24
C THR A 217 -9.71 8.24 -10.70
N LYS A 218 -10.34 7.41 -11.52
CA LYS A 218 -11.42 6.51 -11.08
C LYS A 218 -10.83 5.45 -10.14
N THR A 219 -11.23 5.52 -8.87
CA THR A 219 -10.78 4.58 -7.86
C THR A 219 -11.97 3.86 -7.25
N ILE A 220 -11.80 2.59 -6.91
CA ILE A 220 -12.74 1.82 -6.10
C ILE A 220 -12.22 1.81 -4.67
N VAL A 221 -13.08 2.16 -3.75
CA VAL A 221 -12.82 2.19 -2.30
C VAL A 221 -13.68 1.12 -1.64
N LEU A 222 -13.06 0.02 -1.23
CA LEU A 222 -13.73 -1.09 -0.57
C LEU A 222 -13.69 -0.91 0.95
N ILE A 223 -14.80 -1.13 1.60
CA ILE A 223 -14.96 -1.01 3.06
C ILE A 223 -15.72 -2.25 3.56
N PRO A 224 -15.03 -3.20 4.20
CA PRO A 224 -15.70 -4.31 4.86
C PRO A 224 -16.67 -3.81 5.92
N GLU A 225 -17.88 -4.37 5.95
CA GLU A 225 -18.91 -3.98 6.90
C GLU A 225 -18.54 -4.28 8.35
N ALA A 226 -19.22 -3.62 9.28
CA ALA A 226 -19.09 -3.85 10.71
C ALA A 226 -19.65 -5.23 11.12
N THR A 227 -19.04 -5.84 12.13
CA THR A 227 -19.52 -7.10 12.73
C THR A 227 -20.40 -6.86 13.96
N SER A 228 -20.44 -5.63 14.48
CA SER A 228 -21.28 -5.22 15.59
C SER A 228 -21.84 -3.81 15.42
N ILE A 229 -22.89 -3.48 16.17
CA ILE A 229 -23.49 -2.12 16.16
C ILE A 229 -22.50 -1.07 16.69
N GLU A 230 -21.68 -1.42 17.66
CA GLU A 230 -20.67 -0.52 18.21
C GLU A 230 -19.60 -0.19 17.18
N GLU A 231 -19.08 -1.21 16.48
CA GLU A 231 -18.15 -1.00 15.35
C GLU A 231 -18.79 -0.17 14.23
N GLU A 232 -20.07 -0.41 13.91
CA GLU A 232 -20.81 0.30 12.88
C GLU A 232 -20.79 1.83 13.12
N VAL A 233 -20.98 2.28 14.38
CA VAL A 233 -20.95 3.70 14.75
C VAL A 233 -19.55 4.28 14.54
N LYS A 234 -18.52 3.60 15.05
CA LYS A 234 -17.12 4.03 14.93
C LYS A 234 -16.67 4.11 13.48
N ILE A 235 -16.92 3.06 12.72
CA ILE A 235 -16.55 2.98 11.30
C ILE A 235 -17.25 4.07 10.50
N THR A 236 -18.56 4.25 10.69
CA THR A 236 -19.32 5.29 9.98
C THR A 236 -18.75 6.69 10.27
N ALA A 237 -18.38 6.99 11.51
CA ALA A 237 -17.75 8.25 11.85
C ALA A 237 -16.38 8.43 11.18
N GLY A 238 -15.54 7.40 11.18
CA GLY A 238 -14.24 7.39 10.51
C GLY A 238 -14.35 7.58 9.00
N VAL A 239 -15.22 6.82 8.36
CA VAL A 239 -15.46 6.91 6.90
C VAL A 239 -16.00 8.28 6.50
N MET A 240 -16.85 8.90 7.32
CA MET A 240 -17.31 10.28 7.06
C MET A 240 -16.19 11.30 7.00
N LYS A 241 -15.15 11.17 7.82
CA LYS A 241 -13.97 12.05 7.75
C LYS A 241 -13.30 11.96 6.37
N VAL A 242 -13.21 10.74 5.84
CA VAL A 242 -12.63 10.46 4.52
C VAL A 242 -13.49 10.99 3.38
N LEU A 243 -14.80 10.80 3.47
CA LEU A 243 -15.75 11.27 2.45
C LEU A 243 -15.76 12.79 2.27
N LYS A 244 -15.50 13.56 3.35
CA LYS A 244 -15.47 15.04 3.29
C LYS A 244 -14.38 15.58 2.35
N ASP A 245 -13.27 14.86 2.25
CA ASP A 245 -12.10 15.28 1.46
C ASP A 245 -12.04 14.60 0.09
N THR A 246 -13.09 13.81 -0.25
CA THR A 246 -13.11 12.97 -1.46
C THR A 246 -14.31 13.31 -2.34
N THR A 247 -14.07 13.41 -3.65
CA THR A 247 -15.18 13.45 -4.62
C THR A 247 -15.76 12.04 -4.76
N VAL A 248 -16.99 11.84 -4.31
CA VAL A 248 -17.70 10.56 -4.40
C VAL A 248 -18.53 10.54 -5.68
N GLY A 249 -18.28 9.54 -6.53
CA GLY A 249 -19.04 9.30 -7.76
C GLY A 249 -20.24 8.38 -7.52
N ALA A 250 -20.08 7.36 -6.68
CA ALA A 250 -21.14 6.42 -6.32
C ALA A 250 -20.91 5.83 -4.92
N LEU A 251 -21.97 5.41 -4.25
CA LEU A 251 -21.95 4.64 -3.02
C LEU A 251 -22.75 3.34 -3.21
N LEU A 252 -22.05 2.23 -3.29
CA LEU A 252 -22.60 0.89 -3.46
C LEU A 252 -22.59 0.16 -2.13
N HIS A 253 -23.57 -0.71 -1.90
CA HIS A 253 -23.63 -1.50 -0.66
C HIS A 253 -24.22 -2.89 -0.87
N GLY A 254 -23.93 -3.79 0.04
CA GLY A 254 -24.53 -5.13 0.08
C GLY A 254 -26.04 -5.08 0.29
N PRO A 255 -26.73 -6.19 0.02
CA PRO A 255 -28.20 -6.24 0.01
C PRO A 255 -28.84 -6.13 1.40
N ASP A 256 -28.12 -6.41 2.46
CA ASP A 256 -28.63 -6.48 3.82
C ASP A 256 -27.58 -6.18 4.90
N GLY A 257 -27.95 -6.38 6.16
CA GLY A 257 -27.04 -6.33 7.31
C GLY A 257 -26.49 -4.95 7.66
N ALA A 258 -25.23 -4.94 8.08
CA ALA A 258 -24.53 -3.74 8.50
C ALA A 258 -24.19 -2.83 7.30
N ALA A 259 -23.95 -3.41 6.13
CA ALA A 259 -23.62 -2.67 4.91
C ALA A 259 -24.72 -1.66 4.54
N VAL A 260 -25.98 -2.09 4.57
CA VAL A 260 -27.15 -1.22 4.32
C VAL A 260 -27.20 -0.07 5.33
N ARG A 261 -27.16 -0.42 6.64
CA ARG A 261 -27.26 0.60 7.70
C ARG A 261 -26.11 1.61 7.67
N MET A 262 -24.91 1.15 7.39
CA MET A 262 -23.74 2.03 7.25
C MET A 262 -23.89 2.96 6.05
N ALA A 263 -24.30 2.43 4.89
CA ALA A 263 -24.50 3.22 3.68
C ALA A 263 -25.60 4.27 3.85
N GLU A 264 -26.74 3.90 4.45
CA GLU A 264 -27.83 4.83 4.76
C GLU A 264 -27.42 5.95 5.72
N LYS A 265 -26.64 5.62 6.78
CA LYS A 265 -26.11 6.60 7.73
C LYS A 265 -25.17 7.58 7.03
N LEU A 266 -24.26 7.08 6.18
CA LEU A 266 -23.33 7.90 5.41
C LEU A 266 -24.08 8.82 4.44
N PHE A 267 -25.04 8.27 3.69
CA PHE A 267 -25.87 9.02 2.76
C PHE A 267 -26.68 10.12 3.45
N ASN A 268 -27.38 9.78 4.52
CA ASN A 268 -28.21 10.72 5.27
C ASN A 268 -27.37 11.86 5.91
N ARG A 269 -26.14 11.55 6.35
CA ARG A 269 -25.26 12.55 6.91
C ARG A 269 -24.66 13.43 5.82
N CYS A 270 -24.21 12.85 4.72
CA CYS A 270 -23.72 13.58 3.56
C CYS A 270 -24.80 14.55 3.03
N SER A 271 -26.04 14.09 2.90
CA SER A 271 -27.18 14.91 2.43
C SER A 271 -27.50 16.12 3.33
N ARG A 272 -27.14 16.06 4.63
CA ARG A 272 -27.32 17.17 5.59
C ARG A 272 -26.14 18.15 5.61
N GLU A 273 -24.92 17.65 5.40
CA GLU A 273 -23.69 18.41 5.53
C GLU A 273 -23.23 19.06 4.20
N VAL A 274 -23.76 18.61 3.04
CA VAL A 274 -23.42 19.13 1.73
C VAL A 274 -24.53 20.07 1.22
N GLU A 275 -24.18 21.32 0.94
CA GLU A 275 -25.09 22.31 0.34
C GLU A 275 -25.52 21.81 -1.05
N GLY A 276 -26.82 21.63 -1.27
CA GLY A 276 -27.36 21.06 -2.51
C GLY A 276 -27.72 19.57 -2.45
N GLY A 277 -27.51 18.90 -1.32
CA GLY A 277 -27.82 17.50 -1.08
C GLY A 277 -26.67 16.55 -1.44
N CYS A 278 -26.89 15.25 -1.25
CA CYS A 278 -25.89 14.23 -1.59
C CYS A 278 -25.70 14.12 -3.11
N PRO A 279 -24.47 14.23 -3.63
CA PRO A 279 -24.22 14.23 -5.07
C PRO A 279 -24.29 12.85 -5.72
N PHE A 280 -24.52 11.78 -4.93
CA PHE A 280 -24.55 10.40 -5.41
C PHE A 280 -25.80 9.67 -4.89
N GLU A 281 -26.17 8.59 -5.59
CA GLU A 281 -27.25 7.68 -5.22
C GLU A 281 -26.72 6.46 -4.51
N LEU A 282 -27.53 5.88 -3.62
CA LEU A 282 -27.29 4.56 -3.05
C LEU A 282 -27.70 3.48 -4.04
N GLN A 283 -26.85 2.48 -4.24
CA GLN A 283 -27.15 1.35 -5.13
C GLN A 283 -26.76 0.04 -4.45
N VAL A 284 -27.66 -0.95 -4.57
CA VAL A 284 -27.40 -2.31 -4.06
C VAL A 284 -26.58 -3.08 -5.08
N VAL A 285 -25.57 -3.79 -4.61
CA VAL A 285 -24.75 -4.73 -5.37
C VAL A 285 -24.68 -6.06 -4.64
N ASN A 286 -24.69 -7.17 -5.38
CA ASN A 286 -24.69 -8.51 -4.83
C ASN A 286 -23.43 -9.30 -5.20
N SER A 287 -22.64 -8.79 -6.13
CA SER A 287 -21.46 -9.47 -6.67
C SER A 287 -20.36 -8.50 -7.10
N VAL A 288 -19.18 -9.03 -7.32
CA VAL A 288 -18.06 -8.29 -7.91
C VAL A 288 -18.41 -7.81 -9.34
N GLU A 289 -19.17 -8.60 -10.09
CA GLU A 289 -19.67 -8.26 -11.43
C GLU A 289 -20.55 -7.02 -11.40
N ASP A 290 -21.44 -6.88 -10.41
CA ASP A 290 -22.30 -5.70 -10.26
C ASP A 290 -21.45 -4.45 -10.03
N VAL A 291 -20.41 -4.51 -9.18
CA VAL A 291 -19.49 -3.39 -8.94
C VAL A 291 -18.77 -3.01 -10.23
N LEU A 292 -18.23 -3.98 -10.96
CA LEU A 292 -17.51 -3.74 -12.22
C LEU A 292 -18.43 -3.20 -13.32
N ALA A 293 -19.68 -3.65 -13.37
CA ALA A 293 -20.69 -3.18 -14.33
C ALA A 293 -21.02 -1.69 -14.10
N GLN A 294 -21.12 -1.26 -12.84
CA GLN A 294 -21.35 0.15 -12.48
C GLN A 294 -20.16 1.04 -12.90
N GLU A 295 -18.93 0.55 -12.75
CA GLU A 295 -17.73 1.26 -13.21
C GLU A 295 -17.71 1.41 -14.75
N GLY A 296 -18.15 0.38 -15.50
CA GLY A 296 -18.22 0.41 -16.96
C GLY A 296 -19.34 1.30 -17.52
N ALA A 297 -20.46 1.41 -16.78
CA ALA A 297 -21.65 2.17 -17.20
C ALA A 297 -21.57 3.66 -16.86
N SER A 298 -20.70 4.07 -15.94
CA SER A 298 -20.62 5.45 -15.51
C SER A 298 -19.77 6.30 -16.44
N ASP A 299 -20.42 6.88 -17.45
CA ASP A 299 -20.03 8.15 -18.09
C ASP A 299 -20.18 9.34 -17.11
N ARG A 300 -20.56 9.02 -15.87
CA ARG A 300 -20.77 9.93 -14.74
C ARG A 300 -19.41 10.33 -14.20
N GLY A 301 -18.98 11.51 -14.55
CA GLY A 301 -18.00 12.39 -13.92
C GLY A 301 -16.83 11.80 -13.14
N GLU A 302 -15.91 12.66 -12.85
CA GLU A 302 -14.75 12.42 -11.97
C GLU A 302 -15.22 12.05 -10.55
N GLY A 303 -14.70 10.97 -9.96
CA GLY A 303 -14.99 10.59 -8.56
C GLY A 303 -14.70 9.13 -8.25
N SER A 304 -14.59 8.84 -6.95
CA SER A 304 -14.34 7.49 -6.45
C SER A 304 -15.65 6.73 -6.19
N THR A 305 -15.68 5.44 -6.50
CA THR A 305 -16.78 4.54 -6.15
C THR A 305 -16.50 3.90 -4.80
N PHE A 306 -17.37 4.15 -3.82
CA PHE A 306 -17.31 3.53 -2.51
C PHE A 306 -18.18 2.29 -2.47
N VAL A 307 -17.66 1.20 -1.92
CA VAL A 307 -18.35 -0.08 -1.81
C VAL A 307 -18.29 -0.53 -0.34
N ILE A 308 -19.44 -0.64 0.31
CA ILE A 308 -19.59 -1.19 1.65
C ILE A 308 -20.22 -2.55 1.54
N HIS A 309 -19.49 -3.60 1.89
CA HIS A 309 -19.96 -4.97 1.73
C HIS A 309 -19.31 -5.91 2.75
N GLU A 310 -19.78 -7.16 2.78
CA GLU A 310 -19.14 -8.19 3.57
C GLU A 310 -17.67 -8.39 3.18
N LYS A 311 -16.89 -8.87 4.13
CA LYS A 311 -15.43 -9.06 3.99
C LYS A 311 -15.08 -9.95 2.79
N SER A 312 -15.84 -11.03 2.58
CA SER A 312 -15.61 -12.00 1.51
C SER A 312 -15.69 -11.39 0.12
N LEU A 313 -16.69 -10.54 -0.15
CA LEU A 313 -16.80 -9.84 -1.44
C LEU A 313 -15.66 -8.85 -1.63
N CYS A 314 -15.28 -8.11 -0.58
CA CYS A 314 -14.13 -7.21 -0.65
C CYS A 314 -12.83 -7.97 -0.97
N GLN A 315 -12.61 -9.13 -0.35
CA GLN A 315 -11.46 -10.00 -0.62
C GLN A 315 -11.48 -10.54 -2.06
N GLU A 316 -12.64 -11.01 -2.52
CA GLU A 316 -12.82 -11.50 -3.89
C GLU A 316 -12.53 -10.38 -4.91
N PHE A 317 -13.02 -9.16 -4.66
CA PHE A 317 -12.76 -8.04 -5.55
C PHE A 317 -11.26 -7.73 -5.66
N ILE A 318 -10.53 -7.69 -4.54
CA ILE A 318 -9.09 -7.45 -4.54
C ILE A 318 -8.37 -8.56 -5.31
N ALA A 319 -8.70 -9.83 -5.02
CA ALA A 319 -8.11 -10.96 -5.70
C ALA A 319 -8.31 -10.89 -7.21
N ARG A 320 -9.55 -10.64 -7.65
CA ARG A 320 -9.89 -10.52 -9.07
C ARG A 320 -9.18 -9.34 -9.75
N ALA A 321 -9.13 -8.17 -9.11
CA ALA A 321 -8.39 -7.02 -9.62
C ALA A 321 -6.89 -7.31 -9.76
N MET A 322 -6.35 -8.18 -8.92
CA MET A 322 -4.95 -8.60 -8.93
C MET A 322 -4.70 -9.87 -9.74
N GLY A 323 -5.74 -10.50 -10.31
CA GLY A 323 -5.60 -11.77 -11.05
C GLY A 323 -5.15 -12.93 -10.18
N MET A 324 -5.62 -12.98 -8.93
CA MET A 324 -5.41 -14.07 -7.98
C MET A 324 -6.63 -14.97 -7.91
N ASP A 325 -6.39 -16.25 -7.63
CA ASP A 325 -7.48 -17.24 -7.47
C ASP A 325 -8.17 -17.16 -6.11
N ASN A 326 -7.48 -16.61 -5.09
CA ASN A 326 -7.98 -16.54 -3.72
C ASN A 326 -7.66 -15.19 -3.05
N GLY A 327 -8.68 -14.57 -2.48
CA GLY A 327 -8.58 -13.31 -1.73
C GLY A 327 -8.31 -13.46 -0.22
N GLU A 328 -8.32 -14.68 0.32
CA GLU A 328 -8.13 -14.91 1.78
C GLU A 328 -6.79 -14.44 2.31
N VAL A 329 -5.79 -14.30 1.43
CA VAL A 329 -4.49 -13.70 1.76
C VAL A 329 -4.62 -12.27 2.29
N PHE A 330 -5.70 -11.55 1.93
CA PHE A 330 -5.99 -10.21 2.42
C PHE A 330 -6.78 -10.29 3.73
N ASN A 331 -6.11 -10.10 4.86
CA ASN A 331 -6.78 -10.12 6.16
C ASN A 331 -7.42 -8.76 6.46
N LEU A 332 -8.62 -8.54 5.91
CA LEU A 332 -9.34 -7.27 6.04
C LEU A 332 -10.00 -7.13 7.41
N THR A 333 -9.91 -5.92 7.96
CA THR A 333 -10.56 -5.49 9.22
C THR A 333 -11.88 -4.78 8.87
N PRO A 334 -12.96 -4.97 9.65
CA PRO A 334 -14.18 -4.19 9.50
C PRO A 334 -13.88 -2.69 9.45
N GLY A 335 -14.42 -1.99 8.46
CA GLY A 335 -14.17 -0.57 8.23
C GLY A 335 -12.78 -0.20 7.69
N GLY A 336 -11.89 -1.16 7.52
CA GLY A 336 -10.58 -0.92 6.91
C GLY A 336 -10.72 -0.51 5.44
N ILE A 337 -10.12 0.62 5.06
CA ILE A 337 -10.24 1.15 3.69
C ILE A 337 -9.24 0.50 2.76
N THR A 338 -9.72 -0.09 1.68
CA THR A 338 -8.90 -0.58 0.56
C THR A 338 -9.18 0.26 -0.67
N ILE A 339 -8.13 0.76 -1.33
CA ILE A 339 -8.22 1.64 -2.50
C ILE A 339 -7.54 0.98 -3.69
N ILE A 340 -8.26 0.86 -4.80
CA ILE A 340 -7.76 0.31 -6.05
C ILE A 340 -8.02 1.31 -7.18
N ASN A 341 -6.97 1.69 -7.91
CA ASN A 341 -7.09 2.42 -9.17
C ASN A 341 -7.15 1.40 -10.31
N MET A 342 -8.31 1.29 -10.95
CA MET A 342 -8.59 0.25 -11.96
C MET A 342 -7.81 0.42 -13.26
N LYS A 343 -7.21 1.59 -13.51
CA LYS A 343 -6.47 1.90 -14.75
C LYS A 343 -5.14 2.62 -14.48
N GLY A 344 -4.55 2.42 -13.31
CA GLY A 344 -3.38 3.22 -12.88
C GLY A 344 -2.02 2.62 -13.23
N GLY A 345 -1.98 1.34 -13.58
CA GLY A 345 -0.75 0.59 -13.81
C GLY A 345 -0.28 0.57 -15.26
N PRO A 346 0.82 -0.14 -15.52
CA PRO A 346 1.29 -0.47 -16.87
C PRO A 346 0.16 -1.13 -17.68
N ALA A 347 0.04 -0.82 -18.96
CA ALA A 347 -1.01 -1.34 -19.85
C ALA A 347 -2.45 -1.10 -19.35
N ASN A 348 -2.68 -0.09 -18.49
CA ASN A 348 -3.95 0.19 -17.81
C ASN A 348 -4.41 -0.90 -16.82
N ASP A 349 -3.48 -1.66 -16.28
CA ASP A 349 -3.77 -2.64 -15.23
C ASP A 349 -4.22 -1.97 -13.91
N PRO A 350 -4.99 -2.69 -13.08
CA PRO A 350 -5.30 -2.23 -11.73
C PRO A 350 -4.04 -2.05 -10.87
N VAL A 351 -4.03 -0.98 -10.09
CA VAL A 351 -3.00 -0.67 -9.08
C VAL A 351 -3.63 -0.64 -7.71
N VAL A 352 -3.13 -1.47 -6.80
CA VAL A 352 -3.50 -1.39 -5.38
C VAL A 352 -2.77 -0.22 -4.75
N ILE A 353 -3.53 0.75 -4.25
CA ILE A 353 -3.01 1.95 -3.60
C ILE A 353 -2.78 1.70 -2.12
N CYS A 354 -3.77 1.13 -1.43
CA CYS A 354 -3.62 0.62 -0.06
C CYS A 354 -4.61 -0.52 0.20
N VAL A 355 -4.31 -1.34 1.19
CA VAL A 355 -5.23 -2.37 1.71
C VAL A 355 -5.35 -2.19 3.21
N ASN A 356 -6.59 -2.22 3.68
CA ASN A 356 -6.92 -2.25 5.10
C ASN A 356 -6.33 -1.06 5.89
N HIS A 357 -6.46 0.16 5.35
CA HIS A 357 -6.05 1.36 6.05
C HIS A 357 -6.99 1.64 7.22
N VAL A 358 -6.51 1.57 8.45
CA VAL A 358 -7.35 1.58 9.68
C VAL A 358 -7.17 2.82 10.57
N LEU A 359 -6.20 3.69 10.27
CA LEU A 359 -5.90 4.86 11.13
C LEU A 359 -7.06 5.85 11.26
N HIS A 360 -7.97 5.90 10.29
CA HIS A 360 -9.17 6.74 10.36
C HIS A 360 -10.16 6.27 11.44
N ILE A 361 -10.09 4.99 11.82
CA ILE A 361 -10.88 4.38 12.90
C ILE A 361 -10.17 4.58 14.24
N ALA A 362 -8.83 4.40 14.25
CA ALA A 362 -8.01 4.46 15.45
C ALA A 362 -7.83 5.88 16.03
N ASN A 363 -7.87 6.90 15.17
CA ASN A 363 -7.65 8.30 15.58
C ASN A 363 -8.95 9.01 16.00
N ASP A 364 -10.01 8.31 16.36
CA ASP A 364 -11.19 8.91 16.97
C ASP A 364 -10.89 9.16 18.45
N PRO A 365 -10.89 10.44 18.94
CA PRO A 365 -10.65 10.75 20.34
C PRO A 365 -11.70 10.13 21.29
N ASP A 366 -12.85 9.70 20.76
CA ASP A 366 -13.91 9.00 21.50
C ASP A 366 -13.74 7.47 21.44
N CYS A 367 -12.72 6.95 20.75
CA CYS A 367 -12.35 5.54 20.73
C CYS A 367 -11.24 5.27 21.74
N GLU A 368 -11.59 5.01 22.98
CA GLU A 368 -10.69 4.32 23.92
C GLU A 368 -10.58 2.86 23.47
N PHE A 369 -9.39 2.48 22.98
CA PHE A 369 -9.06 1.07 22.79
C PHE A 369 -8.87 0.43 24.17
N HIS A 370 -9.79 -0.41 24.56
CA HIS A 370 -9.62 -1.34 25.68
C HIS A 370 -9.00 -2.64 25.19
#